data_0f0a15fb202bd459d5d2dea0fbbc365d
#
_entry.id   0f0a15fb202bd459d5d2dea0fbbc365d
#
_cell.length_a   1.000
_cell.length_b   1.000
_cell.length_c   1.000
_cell.angle_alpha   90.00
_cell.angle_beta   90.00
_cell.angle_gamma   90.00
#
_symmetry.space_group_name_H-M   'P 1'
#
loop_
_entity.id
_entity.type
_entity.pdbx_description
1 polymer ?
#
loop_
_entity_poly.entity_id
_entity_poly.type
_entity_poly.pdbx_seq_one_letter_code
_entity_poly.pdbx_strand_id
1 'polypeptide(L)'
;MNTDFLNPKFIRYFLSVADKGNFLSAGKDLNISQPSLTRAVQILETNLKKKLFLRSKKGVKLTKEGEIFYLNAKAILSFNDKVLTNINENETEEKKTSKEVISFGFARYLASIHKENLLYLVKKNFKDKTIKLIEAESNTLNKMIYEKKLDFAISTIPEFKEGIEKKFLYDEPFCVAFYKGHHFQEMKEISLEEIKAEPNYIFRNGCEFFYYNYKLNKKGIIDFKMIDEMIINRKKNGKLRDVIYTDSNSTAAHCIKAGLGIAIMPESVAVDQKLFFRLLSKPSLTREIHLINRNENTYKNKIDSQIFKSALWL
;
A
#
# COMPACT_ATOMS: atom_id res chain seq x y z
N MET A 1 -1.43 12.71 29.07
CA MET A 1 -2.46 11.74 28.62
C MET A 1 -2.13 10.41 29.26
N ASN A 2 -3.04 9.83 30.06
CA ASN A 2 -2.80 8.52 30.64
C ASN A 2 -2.96 7.46 29.51
N THR A 3 -1.88 6.74 29.19
CA THR A 3 -1.83 5.76 28.08
C THR A 3 -2.13 4.32 28.53
N ASP A 4 -2.60 4.12 29.77
CA ASP A 4 -2.88 2.79 30.32
C ASP A 4 -3.91 1.99 29.52
N PHE A 5 -4.73 2.67 28.68
CA PHE A 5 -5.67 2.00 27.79
C PHE A 5 -4.99 1.26 26.62
N LEU A 6 -3.72 1.57 26.32
CA LEU A 6 -2.93 0.86 25.30
C LEU A 6 -2.22 -0.39 25.87
N ASN A 7 -2.49 -0.77 27.11
CA ASN A 7 -1.92 -2.01 27.67
C ASN A 7 -2.37 -3.22 26.82
N PRO A 8 -1.45 -3.96 26.17
CA PRO A 8 -1.79 -5.07 25.29
C PRO A 8 -2.66 -6.15 25.96
N LYS A 9 -2.51 -6.33 27.28
CA LYS A 9 -3.32 -7.27 28.07
C LYS A 9 -4.79 -6.87 28.08
N PHE A 10 -5.10 -5.58 28.30
CA PHE A 10 -6.48 -5.09 28.30
C PHE A 10 -7.08 -5.09 26.90
N ILE A 11 -6.28 -4.82 25.89
CA ILE A 11 -6.69 -4.89 24.48
C ILE A 11 -7.07 -6.34 24.12
N ARG A 12 -6.25 -7.33 24.48
CA ARG A 12 -6.57 -8.76 24.27
C ARG A 12 -7.87 -9.17 24.98
N TYR A 13 -8.09 -8.67 26.18
CA TYR A 13 -9.31 -8.94 26.95
C TYR A 13 -10.55 -8.38 26.26
N PHE A 14 -10.47 -7.14 25.80
CA PHE A 14 -11.55 -6.52 25.03
C PHE A 14 -11.87 -7.30 23.75
N LEU A 15 -10.85 -7.67 22.96
CA LEU A 15 -11.03 -8.43 21.72
C LEU A 15 -11.66 -9.79 21.99
N SER A 16 -11.23 -10.52 23.02
CA SER A 16 -11.83 -11.81 23.37
C SER A 16 -13.31 -11.68 23.75
N VAL A 17 -13.70 -10.63 24.51
CA VAL A 17 -15.11 -10.37 24.82
C VAL A 17 -15.90 -10.04 23.56
N ALA A 18 -15.33 -9.25 22.64
CA ALA A 18 -15.99 -8.89 21.39
C ALA A 18 -16.21 -10.10 20.49
N ASP A 19 -15.20 -10.96 20.36
CA ASP A 19 -15.25 -12.16 19.51
C ASP A 19 -16.20 -13.24 20.07
N LYS A 20 -16.25 -13.42 21.42
CA LYS A 20 -17.12 -14.41 22.07
C LYS A 20 -18.55 -13.90 22.32
N GLY A 21 -18.78 -12.59 22.27
CA GLY A 21 -20.07 -11.96 22.59
C GLY A 21 -20.54 -12.16 24.05
N ASN A 22 -19.67 -12.64 24.94
CA ASN A 22 -19.99 -13.00 26.31
C ASN A 22 -18.74 -12.96 27.22
N PHE A 23 -18.86 -12.27 28.39
CA PHE A 23 -17.77 -12.13 29.34
C PHE A 23 -17.38 -13.45 29.99
N LEU A 24 -18.35 -14.36 30.27
CA LEU A 24 -18.10 -15.64 30.91
C LEU A 24 -17.28 -16.54 29.96
N SER A 25 -17.70 -16.63 28.69
CA SER A 25 -17.02 -17.44 27.69
C SER A 25 -15.60 -16.91 27.41
N ALA A 26 -15.45 -15.58 27.29
CA ALA A 26 -14.14 -14.95 27.13
C ALA A 26 -13.23 -15.15 28.35
N GLY A 27 -13.78 -15.11 29.58
CA GLY A 27 -13.02 -15.37 30.79
C GLY A 27 -12.48 -16.82 30.85
N LYS A 28 -13.28 -17.81 30.44
CA LYS A 28 -12.85 -19.22 30.33
C LYS A 28 -11.73 -19.38 29.31
N ASP A 29 -11.88 -18.77 28.15
CA ASP A 29 -10.89 -18.81 27.05
C ASP A 29 -9.53 -18.21 27.46
N LEU A 30 -9.57 -17.16 28.26
CA LEU A 30 -8.38 -16.44 28.75
C LEU A 30 -7.85 -16.98 30.11
N ASN A 31 -8.47 -17.98 30.70
CA ASN A 31 -8.16 -18.51 32.02
C ASN A 31 -8.16 -17.44 33.13
N ILE A 32 -9.12 -16.51 33.07
CA ILE A 32 -9.30 -15.45 34.06
C ILE A 32 -10.75 -15.38 34.58
N SER A 33 -10.92 -14.84 35.78
CA SER A 33 -12.25 -14.65 36.32
C SER A 33 -13.05 -13.59 35.56
N GLN A 34 -14.36 -13.82 35.40
CA GLN A 34 -15.27 -12.85 34.78
C GLN A 34 -15.20 -11.45 35.45
N PRO A 35 -15.13 -11.32 36.80
CA PRO A 35 -14.97 -10.01 37.44
C PRO A 35 -13.69 -9.30 37.03
N SER A 36 -12.56 -9.99 36.91
CA SER A 36 -11.29 -9.43 36.49
C SER A 36 -11.37 -8.94 35.04
N LEU A 37 -11.97 -9.73 34.15
CA LEU A 37 -12.17 -9.37 32.77
C LEU A 37 -13.09 -8.14 32.62
N THR A 38 -14.18 -8.11 33.40
CA THR A 38 -15.10 -6.98 33.45
C THR A 38 -14.39 -5.71 33.88
N ARG A 39 -13.58 -5.78 34.94
CA ARG A 39 -12.81 -4.64 35.45
C ARG A 39 -11.81 -4.12 34.45
N ALA A 40 -11.11 -4.99 33.72
CA ALA A 40 -10.16 -4.59 32.69
C ALA A 40 -10.85 -3.84 31.54
N VAL A 41 -12.00 -4.33 31.07
CA VAL A 41 -12.79 -3.63 30.05
C VAL A 41 -13.34 -2.29 30.57
N GLN A 42 -13.76 -2.22 31.83
CA GLN A 42 -14.18 -0.96 32.44
C GLN A 42 -13.05 0.08 32.51
N ILE A 43 -11.82 -0.35 32.79
CA ILE A 43 -10.64 0.53 32.76
C ILE A 43 -10.45 1.12 31.35
N LEU A 44 -10.54 0.29 30.28
CA LEU A 44 -10.49 0.76 28.89
C LEU A 44 -11.59 1.79 28.62
N GLU A 45 -12.84 1.49 28.95
CA GLU A 45 -13.99 2.38 28.73
C GLU A 45 -13.82 3.72 29.49
N THR A 46 -13.32 3.65 30.74
CA THR A 46 -13.08 4.84 31.57
C THR A 46 -11.99 5.73 30.97
N ASN A 47 -10.86 5.14 30.56
CA ASN A 47 -9.73 5.86 29.99
C ASN A 47 -10.08 6.49 28.65
N LEU A 48 -10.87 5.80 27.83
CA LEU A 48 -11.39 6.30 26.56
C LEU A 48 -12.55 7.27 26.72
N LYS A 49 -13.15 7.37 27.92
CA LYS A 49 -14.39 8.12 28.21
C LYS A 49 -15.53 7.72 27.26
N LYS A 50 -15.56 6.47 26.83
CA LYS A 50 -16.54 5.90 25.89
C LYS A 50 -16.93 4.50 26.29
N LYS A 51 -18.20 4.15 26.11
CA LYS A 51 -18.65 2.76 26.23
C LYS A 51 -18.32 2.02 24.95
N LEU A 52 -17.66 0.86 25.11
CA LEU A 52 -17.28 -0.01 23.99
C LEU A 52 -18.27 -1.16 23.80
N PHE A 53 -19.04 -1.51 24.85
CA PHE A 53 -20.01 -2.59 24.81
C PHE A 53 -21.42 -2.13 25.23
N LEU A 54 -22.41 -2.65 24.51
CA LEU A 54 -23.81 -2.72 24.92
C LEU A 54 -24.05 -4.07 25.60
N ARG A 55 -24.46 -4.05 26.88
CA ARG A 55 -24.74 -5.24 27.67
C ARG A 55 -26.25 -5.50 27.72
N SER A 56 -26.66 -6.73 27.45
CA SER A 56 -28.05 -7.16 27.53
C SER A 56 -28.17 -8.56 28.14
N LYS A 57 -29.38 -8.99 28.45
CA LYS A 57 -29.65 -10.38 28.91
C LYS A 57 -29.28 -11.42 27.85
N LYS A 58 -29.18 -11.03 26.57
CA LYS A 58 -28.82 -11.91 25.43
C LYS A 58 -27.32 -11.94 25.12
N GLY A 59 -26.49 -11.23 25.89
CA GLY A 59 -25.04 -11.15 25.68
C GLY A 59 -24.54 -9.71 25.50
N VAL A 60 -23.40 -9.59 24.86
CA VAL A 60 -22.66 -8.35 24.71
C VAL A 60 -22.48 -8.05 23.22
N LYS A 61 -22.74 -6.80 22.80
CA LYS A 61 -22.51 -6.30 21.46
C LYS A 61 -21.61 -5.06 21.52
N LEU A 62 -20.85 -4.80 20.46
CA LEU A 62 -20.06 -3.59 20.34
C LEU A 62 -20.98 -2.35 20.16
N THR A 63 -20.56 -1.22 20.73
CA THR A 63 -21.06 0.11 20.33
C THR A 63 -20.38 0.55 19.04
N LYS A 64 -20.80 1.66 18.43
CA LYS A 64 -20.11 2.26 17.29
C LYS A 64 -18.65 2.59 17.63
N GLU A 65 -18.38 3.12 18.80
CA GLU A 65 -17.04 3.36 19.32
C GLU A 65 -16.26 2.05 19.57
N GLY A 66 -16.97 1.01 20.03
CA GLY A 66 -16.43 -0.33 20.21
C GLY A 66 -15.97 -0.97 18.90
N GLU A 67 -16.72 -0.80 17.81
CA GLU A 67 -16.34 -1.27 16.47
C GLU A 67 -15.08 -0.57 15.96
N ILE A 68 -15.01 0.75 16.08
CA ILE A 68 -13.83 1.53 15.75
C ILE A 68 -12.63 1.05 16.57
N PHE A 69 -12.81 0.87 17.89
CA PHE A 69 -11.74 0.41 18.75
C PHE A 69 -11.32 -1.03 18.43
N TYR A 70 -12.25 -1.91 18.05
CA TYR A 70 -11.97 -3.30 17.66
C TYR A 70 -11.00 -3.40 16.48
N LEU A 71 -11.22 -2.64 15.42
CA LEU A 71 -10.34 -2.60 14.26
C LEU A 71 -8.93 -2.11 14.62
N ASN A 72 -8.85 -1.02 15.38
CA ASN A 72 -7.56 -0.46 15.80
C ASN A 72 -6.84 -1.37 16.82
N ALA A 73 -7.57 -2.01 17.71
CA ALA A 73 -7.04 -2.94 18.72
C ALA A 73 -6.34 -4.14 18.07
N LYS A 74 -6.91 -4.70 17.00
CA LYS A 74 -6.25 -5.76 16.21
C LYS A 74 -4.94 -5.31 15.60
N ALA A 75 -4.90 -4.10 15.03
CA ALA A 75 -3.69 -3.52 14.46
C ALA A 75 -2.59 -3.30 15.52
N ILE A 76 -2.95 -2.78 16.70
CA ILE A 76 -2.03 -2.56 17.82
C ILE A 76 -1.41 -3.88 18.29
N LEU A 77 -2.21 -4.95 18.49
CA LEU A 77 -1.67 -6.24 18.90
C LEU A 77 -0.78 -6.87 17.82
N SER A 78 -1.18 -6.80 16.55
CA SER A 78 -0.35 -7.27 15.45
C SER A 78 1.00 -6.55 15.40
N PHE A 79 1.02 -5.23 15.66
CA PHE A 79 2.27 -4.49 15.75
C PHE A 79 3.11 -4.90 16.96
N ASN A 80 2.49 -5.07 18.14
CA ASN A 80 3.17 -5.53 19.35
C ASN A 80 3.80 -6.92 19.14
N ASP A 81 3.06 -7.87 18.56
CA ASP A 81 3.58 -9.21 18.28
C ASP A 81 4.74 -9.18 17.26
N LYS A 82 4.69 -8.30 16.25
CA LYS A 82 5.83 -8.07 15.34
C LYS A 82 7.07 -7.51 16.05
N VAL A 83 6.89 -6.60 17.00
CA VAL A 83 8.01 -6.06 17.79
C VAL A 83 8.65 -7.17 18.63
N LEU A 84 7.84 -8.00 19.31
CA LEU A 84 8.36 -9.12 20.09
C LEU A 84 9.07 -10.17 19.24
N THR A 85 8.51 -10.49 18.06
CA THR A 85 9.17 -11.39 17.08
C THR A 85 10.52 -10.84 16.64
N ASN A 86 10.57 -9.55 16.29
CA ASN A 86 11.82 -8.91 15.85
C ASN A 86 12.88 -8.86 16.96
N ILE A 87 12.49 -8.68 18.23
CA ILE A 87 13.42 -8.70 19.38
C ILE A 87 13.93 -10.13 19.59
N ASN A 88 13.05 -11.12 19.58
CA ASN A 88 13.42 -12.52 19.81
C ASN A 88 14.22 -13.11 18.64
N GLU A 89 13.98 -12.68 17.40
CA GLU A 89 14.79 -13.09 16.24
C GLU A 89 16.24 -12.57 16.32
N ASN A 90 16.47 -11.44 17.00
CA ASN A 90 17.83 -10.94 17.26
C ASN A 90 18.59 -11.72 18.36
N GLU A 91 17.91 -12.47 19.21
CA GLU A 91 18.55 -13.27 20.28
C GLU A 91 18.81 -14.74 19.88
N THR A 92 18.26 -15.22 18.77
CA THR A 92 18.38 -16.62 18.34
C THR A 92 19.21 -16.83 17.08
N GLU A 93 20.17 -15.95 16.77
CA GLU A 93 21.22 -16.25 15.78
C GLU A 93 22.32 -17.17 16.32
N GLU A 94 21.92 -18.30 16.94
CA GLU A 94 22.83 -19.42 17.11
C GLU A 94 22.37 -20.66 16.33
N LYS A 95 23.09 -20.87 15.19
CA LYS A 95 23.33 -22.17 14.53
C LYS A 95 22.11 -23.06 14.27
N LYS A 96 21.30 -22.67 13.28
CA LYS A 96 20.68 -23.64 12.38
C LYS A 96 21.22 -23.34 10.97
N THR A 97 21.52 -24.35 10.18
CA THR A 97 21.85 -24.31 8.74
C THR A 97 20.67 -23.75 7.94
N SER A 98 20.23 -22.54 8.28
CA SER A 98 19.21 -21.82 7.55
C SER A 98 19.84 -21.22 6.31
N LYS A 99 19.27 -21.52 5.15
CA LYS A 99 19.62 -20.81 3.91
C LYS A 99 19.54 -19.33 4.20
N GLU A 100 20.59 -18.62 3.85
CA GLU A 100 20.63 -17.16 3.97
C GLU A 100 19.43 -16.54 3.25
N VAL A 101 18.77 -15.58 3.88
CA VAL A 101 17.54 -14.95 3.37
C VAL A 101 17.91 -13.67 2.63
N ILE A 102 17.44 -13.53 1.40
CA ILE A 102 17.52 -12.29 0.62
C ILE A 102 16.11 -11.69 0.48
N SER A 103 15.96 -10.45 0.82
CA SER A 103 14.67 -9.75 0.83
C SER A 103 14.56 -8.77 -0.36
N PHE A 104 13.46 -8.90 -1.12
CA PHE A 104 13.14 -8.06 -2.26
C PHE A 104 11.81 -7.34 -2.08
N GLY A 105 11.79 -6.03 -2.34
CA GLY A 105 10.60 -5.21 -2.37
C GLY A 105 10.18 -4.84 -3.79
N PHE A 106 8.87 -4.84 -4.03
CA PHE A 106 8.29 -4.35 -5.28
C PHE A 106 7.32 -3.21 -5.00
N ALA A 107 7.44 -2.13 -5.76
CA ALA A 107 6.45 -1.07 -5.71
C ALA A 107 5.06 -1.63 -6.08
N ARG A 108 4.05 -1.34 -5.26
CA ARG A 108 2.68 -1.86 -5.39
C ARG A 108 2.10 -1.68 -6.79
N TYR A 109 2.45 -0.59 -7.45
CA TYR A 109 1.91 -0.22 -8.76
C TYR A 109 2.80 -0.63 -9.94
N LEU A 110 3.75 -1.55 -9.72
CA LEU A 110 4.48 -2.21 -10.79
C LEU A 110 3.58 -3.24 -11.47
N ALA A 111 3.59 -3.31 -12.80
CA ALA A 111 2.81 -4.28 -13.56
C ALA A 111 3.25 -5.73 -13.28
N SER A 112 2.31 -6.68 -13.40
CA SER A 112 2.56 -8.09 -13.10
C SER A 112 3.65 -8.69 -13.97
N ILE A 113 3.66 -8.36 -15.25
CA ILE A 113 4.68 -8.84 -16.20
C ILE A 113 6.12 -8.42 -15.79
N HIS A 114 6.27 -7.20 -15.28
CA HIS A 114 7.56 -6.74 -14.79
C HIS A 114 7.97 -7.46 -13.49
N LYS A 115 7.03 -7.75 -12.60
CA LYS A 115 7.29 -8.53 -11.39
C LYS A 115 7.72 -9.96 -11.72
N GLU A 116 7.04 -10.62 -12.66
CA GLU A 116 7.35 -11.99 -13.08
C GLU A 116 8.78 -12.10 -13.63
N ASN A 117 9.15 -11.21 -14.54
CA ASN A 117 10.50 -11.19 -15.12
C ASN A 117 11.58 -10.93 -14.06
N LEU A 118 11.32 -9.98 -13.14
CA LEU A 118 12.23 -9.69 -12.03
C LEU A 118 12.37 -10.86 -11.08
N LEU A 119 11.29 -11.56 -10.74
CA LEU A 119 11.30 -12.73 -9.88
C LEU A 119 12.10 -13.89 -10.48
N TYR A 120 11.97 -14.11 -11.79
CA TYR A 120 12.79 -15.09 -12.49
C TYR A 120 14.29 -14.79 -12.36
N LEU A 121 14.68 -13.53 -12.56
CA LEU A 121 16.08 -13.09 -12.42
C LEU A 121 16.59 -13.19 -11.00
N VAL A 122 15.78 -12.77 -10.02
CA VAL A 122 16.11 -12.91 -8.60
C VAL A 122 16.37 -14.38 -8.27
N LYS A 123 15.49 -15.29 -8.67
CA LYS A 123 15.66 -16.72 -8.42
C LYS A 123 16.90 -17.28 -9.11
N LYS A 124 17.20 -16.84 -10.32
CA LYS A 124 18.39 -17.26 -11.07
C LYS A 124 19.69 -16.85 -10.37
N ASN A 125 19.75 -15.64 -9.83
CA ASN A 125 20.95 -15.07 -9.19
C ASN A 125 21.14 -15.54 -7.73
N PHE A 126 20.07 -15.98 -7.06
CA PHE A 126 20.06 -16.39 -5.66
C PHE A 126 19.52 -17.82 -5.47
N LYS A 127 20.01 -18.78 -6.27
CA LYS A 127 19.52 -20.17 -6.29
C LYS A 127 19.54 -20.86 -4.92
N ASP A 128 20.58 -20.59 -4.12
CA ASP A 128 20.84 -21.25 -2.84
C ASP A 128 20.32 -20.45 -1.63
N LYS A 129 19.59 -19.37 -1.89
CA LYS A 129 19.05 -18.48 -0.85
C LYS A 129 17.55 -18.66 -0.70
N THR A 130 17.05 -18.35 0.47
CA THR A 130 15.63 -18.13 0.68
C THR A 130 15.28 -16.71 0.25
N ILE A 131 14.26 -16.57 -0.59
CA ILE A 131 13.83 -15.25 -1.10
C ILE A 131 12.59 -14.82 -0.33
N LYS A 132 12.66 -13.66 0.33
CA LYS A 132 11.53 -12.99 0.97
C LYS A 132 11.06 -11.86 0.07
N LEU A 133 9.77 -11.86 -0.28
CA LEU A 133 9.17 -10.86 -1.14
C LEU A 133 8.24 -9.96 -0.36
N ILE A 134 8.30 -8.65 -0.63
CA ILE A 134 7.46 -7.63 0.01
C ILE A 134 6.90 -6.73 -1.08
N GLU A 135 5.60 -6.44 -1.02
CA GLU A 135 4.96 -5.44 -1.87
C GLU A 135 4.48 -4.28 -1.02
N ALA A 136 4.93 -3.07 -1.35
CA ALA A 136 4.59 -1.86 -0.62
C ALA A 136 4.67 -0.61 -1.50
N GLU A 137 4.28 0.53 -0.97
CA GLU A 137 4.50 1.82 -1.64
C GLU A 137 6.00 2.16 -1.70
N SER A 138 6.42 2.86 -2.76
CA SER A 138 7.83 3.21 -2.99
C SER A 138 8.48 3.92 -1.80
N ASN A 139 7.79 4.85 -1.15
CA ASN A 139 8.31 5.54 0.04
C ASN A 139 8.55 4.57 1.21
N THR A 140 7.67 3.59 1.39
CA THR A 140 7.84 2.54 2.41
C THR A 140 9.03 1.65 2.08
N LEU A 141 9.19 1.25 0.81
CA LEU A 141 10.34 0.47 0.36
C LEU A 141 11.65 1.22 0.54
N ASN A 142 11.70 2.51 0.15
CA ASN A 142 12.86 3.37 0.34
C ASN A 142 13.26 3.45 1.83
N LYS A 143 12.27 3.59 2.72
CA LYS A 143 12.49 3.58 4.17
C LYS A 143 13.01 2.23 4.66
N MET A 144 12.45 1.12 4.19
CA MET A 144 12.88 -0.24 4.58
C MET A 144 14.32 -0.53 4.13
N ILE A 145 14.73 -0.10 2.93
CA ILE A 145 16.13 -0.18 2.47
C ILE A 145 17.03 0.63 3.40
N TYR A 146 16.65 1.87 3.70
CA TYR A 146 17.43 2.73 4.61
C TYR A 146 17.59 2.11 6.01
N GLU A 147 16.53 1.52 6.55
CA GLU A 147 16.50 0.88 7.88
C GLU A 147 17.10 -0.55 7.90
N LYS A 148 17.73 -1.02 6.83
CA LYS A 148 18.31 -2.37 6.70
C LYS A 148 17.29 -3.53 6.83
N LYS A 149 16.01 -3.26 6.61
CA LYS A 149 14.92 -4.24 6.67
C LYS A 149 14.66 -4.92 5.33
N LEU A 150 15.32 -4.45 4.27
CA LEU A 150 15.17 -4.94 2.91
C LEU A 150 16.53 -4.81 2.19
N ASP A 151 16.91 -5.84 1.43
CA ASP A 151 18.20 -5.86 0.72
C ASP A 151 18.11 -5.11 -0.60
N PHE A 152 17.02 -5.32 -1.34
CA PHE A 152 16.76 -4.71 -2.65
C PHE A 152 15.32 -4.29 -2.78
N ALA A 153 15.05 -3.25 -3.56
CA ALA A 153 13.69 -2.93 -3.99
C ALA A 153 13.65 -2.35 -5.40
N ILE A 154 12.51 -2.54 -6.06
CA ILE A 154 12.13 -1.78 -7.25
C ILE A 154 11.24 -0.65 -6.79
N SER A 155 11.74 0.57 -6.97
CA SER A 155 11.06 1.81 -6.58
C SER A 155 10.72 2.64 -7.81
N THR A 156 9.59 3.31 -7.75
CA THR A 156 9.06 4.18 -8.81
C THR A 156 9.12 5.66 -8.43
N ILE A 157 9.65 5.98 -7.25
CA ILE A 157 9.85 7.35 -6.77
C ILE A 157 11.35 7.58 -6.56
N PRO A 158 11.97 8.52 -7.30
CA PRO A 158 13.43 8.69 -7.34
C PRO A 158 14.00 9.52 -6.17
N GLU A 159 13.23 9.78 -5.13
CA GLU A 159 13.70 10.50 -3.92
C GLU A 159 14.29 9.52 -2.90
N PHE A 160 15.61 9.51 -2.79
CA PHE A 160 16.33 8.58 -1.94
C PHE A 160 17.14 9.34 -0.89
N LYS A 161 17.24 8.75 0.31
CA LYS A 161 18.11 9.22 1.36
C LYS A 161 19.57 8.90 1.03
N GLU A 162 20.49 9.65 1.61
CA GLU A 162 21.92 9.36 1.55
C GLU A 162 22.20 7.91 2.02
N GLY A 163 23.13 7.23 1.35
CA GLY A 163 23.48 5.83 1.62
C GLY A 163 22.65 4.80 0.84
N ILE A 164 21.70 5.24 0.01
CA ILE A 164 20.99 4.37 -0.94
C ILE A 164 21.62 4.50 -2.32
N GLU A 165 22.08 3.37 -2.87
CA GLU A 165 22.47 3.23 -4.27
C GLU A 165 21.22 3.02 -5.11
N LYS A 166 21.13 3.73 -6.23
CA LYS A 166 20.06 3.58 -7.21
C LYS A 166 20.64 3.25 -8.56
N LYS A 167 20.03 2.28 -9.22
CA LYS A 167 20.31 1.93 -10.61
C LYS A 167 19.07 2.17 -11.44
N PHE A 168 19.11 3.11 -12.36
CA PHE A 168 18.02 3.37 -13.29
C PHE A 168 17.77 2.15 -14.17
N LEU A 169 16.52 1.73 -14.31
CA LEU A 169 16.11 0.61 -15.14
C LEU A 169 15.47 1.09 -16.44
N TYR A 170 14.40 1.85 -16.36
CA TYR A 170 13.68 2.37 -17.51
C TYR A 170 12.71 3.48 -17.12
N ASP A 171 12.27 4.24 -18.14
CA ASP A 171 11.15 5.18 -18.02
C ASP A 171 9.86 4.54 -18.51
N GLU A 172 8.76 4.89 -17.89
CA GLU A 172 7.44 4.39 -18.21
C GLU A 172 6.45 5.54 -18.32
N PRO A 173 5.75 5.69 -19.48
CA PRO A 173 4.78 6.75 -19.65
C PRO A 173 3.50 6.49 -18.85
N PHE A 174 2.81 7.58 -18.51
CA PHE A 174 1.45 7.53 -18.05
C PHE A 174 0.47 7.55 -19.21
N CYS A 175 -0.63 6.84 -19.03
CA CYS A 175 -1.74 6.78 -19.96
C CYS A 175 -3.07 7.02 -19.25
N VAL A 176 -4.08 7.27 -20.04
CA VAL A 176 -5.48 7.32 -19.62
C VAL A 176 -6.15 6.04 -20.07
N ALA A 177 -6.61 5.23 -19.13
CA ALA A 177 -7.34 4.01 -19.40
C ALA A 177 -8.85 4.26 -19.33
N PHE A 178 -9.60 3.63 -20.24
CA PHE A 178 -11.02 3.81 -20.42
C PHE A 178 -11.71 2.51 -20.91
N TYR A 179 -13.02 2.45 -20.87
CA TYR A 179 -13.79 1.29 -21.28
C TYR A 179 -13.99 1.22 -22.80
N LYS A 180 -14.32 0.03 -23.31
CA LYS A 180 -14.61 -0.19 -24.73
C LYS A 180 -15.83 0.63 -25.16
N GLY A 181 -15.69 1.38 -26.26
CA GLY A 181 -16.71 2.29 -26.78
C GLY A 181 -16.67 3.71 -26.22
N HIS A 182 -15.71 4.02 -25.34
CA HIS A 182 -15.47 5.39 -24.91
C HIS A 182 -14.97 6.25 -26.09
N HIS A 183 -15.38 7.54 -26.17
CA HIS A 183 -15.00 8.42 -27.27
C HIS A 183 -13.48 8.67 -27.36
N PHE A 184 -12.72 8.43 -26.29
CA PHE A 184 -11.26 8.47 -26.32
C PHE A 184 -10.63 7.43 -27.25
N GLN A 185 -11.38 6.42 -27.73
CA GLN A 185 -10.88 5.48 -28.73
C GLN A 185 -10.51 6.13 -30.06
N GLU A 186 -11.22 7.21 -30.42
CA GLU A 186 -11.00 7.95 -31.67
C GLU A 186 -9.84 8.98 -31.57
N MET A 187 -9.30 9.16 -30.36
CA MET A 187 -8.22 10.11 -30.11
C MET A 187 -6.86 9.43 -30.23
N LYS A 188 -5.83 10.16 -30.65
CA LYS A 188 -4.45 9.66 -30.69
C LYS A 188 -3.81 9.71 -29.31
N GLU A 189 -4.06 10.76 -28.57
CA GLU A 189 -3.55 11.05 -27.24
C GLU A 189 -4.58 11.85 -26.45
N ILE A 190 -4.45 11.91 -25.12
CA ILE A 190 -5.43 12.56 -24.25
C ILE A 190 -4.71 13.59 -23.37
N SER A 191 -5.24 14.80 -23.31
CA SER A 191 -4.75 15.86 -22.43
C SER A 191 -5.44 15.84 -21.05
N LEU A 192 -4.86 16.55 -20.08
CA LEU A 192 -5.52 16.74 -18.78
C LEU A 192 -6.85 17.48 -18.88
N GLU A 193 -6.99 18.39 -19.84
CA GLU A 193 -8.25 19.13 -20.03
C GLU A 193 -9.38 18.20 -20.48
N GLU A 194 -9.08 17.23 -21.35
CA GLU A 194 -10.05 16.23 -21.78
C GLU A 194 -10.43 15.31 -20.60
N ILE A 195 -9.46 14.90 -19.78
CA ILE A 195 -9.74 14.13 -18.55
C ILE A 195 -10.64 14.92 -17.59
N LYS A 196 -10.39 16.21 -17.44
CA LYS A 196 -11.21 17.10 -16.59
C LYS A 196 -12.65 17.23 -17.11
N ALA A 197 -12.85 17.07 -18.40
CA ALA A 197 -14.17 17.11 -19.01
C ALA A 197 -15.02 15.88 -18.74
N GLU A 198 -14.42 14.75 -18.35
CA GLU A 198 -15.12 13.52 -18.08
C GLU A 198 -15.95 13.57 -16.78
N PRO A 199 -17.18 13.00 -16.80
CA PRO A 199 -18.06 13.03 -15.62
C PRO A 199 -17.63 12.09 -14.52
N ASN A 200 -16.99 10.96 -14.87
CA ASN A 200 -16.68 9.86 -13.95
C ASN A 200 -15.19 9.57 -13.96
N TYR A 201 -14.59 9.50 -12.77
CA TYR A 201 -13.17 9.26 -12.61
C TYR A 201 -12.88 8.22 -11.53
N ILE A 202 -11.92 7.36 -11.79
CA ILE A 202 -11.43 6.37 -10.85
C ILE A 202 -10.09 6.82 -10.32
N PHE A 203 -10.06 7.24 -9.06
CA PHE A 203 -8.86 7.73 -8.40
C PHE A 203 -8.13 6.57 -7.73
N ARG A 204 -6.88 6.33 -8.16
CA ARG A 204 -6.00 5.37 -7.52
C ARG A 204 -5.19 6.06 -6.44
N ASN A 205 -5.43 5.69 -5.19
CA ASN A 205 -4.61 6.14 -4.08
C ASN A 205 -3.15 5.72 -4.30
N GLY A 206 -2.20 6.63 -4.05
CA GLY A 206 -0.77 6.37 -4.26
C GLY A 206 -0.33 6.32 -5.74
N CYS A 207 -1.15 6.82 -6.67
CA CYS A 207 -0.75 6.94 -8.07
C CYS A 207 0.39 7.96 -8.20
N GLU A 208 1.53 7.51 -8.70
CA GLU A 208 2.74 8.32 -8.82
C GLU A 208 2.62 9.47 -9.82
N PHE A 209 1.60 9.43 -10.70
CA PHE A 209 1.32 10.52 -11.63
C PHE A 209 1.31 11.89 -10.93
N PHE A 210 0.66 11.99 -9.77
CA PHE A 210 0.56 13.24 -9.02
C PHE A 210 1.91 13.72 -8.50
N TYR A 211 2.77 12.78 -8.06
CA TYR A 211 4.14 13.08 -7.65
C TYR A 211 4.97 13.65 -8.81
N TYR A 212 4.94 12.99 -9.97
CA TYR A 212 5.70 13.42 -11.15
C TYR A 212 5.16 14.72 -11.72
N ASN A 213 3.85 14.90 -11.76
CA ASN A 213 3.22 16.14 -12.18
C ASN A 213 3.61 17.32 -11.26
N TYR A 214 3.63 17.10 -9.94
CA TYR A 214 4.12 18.08 -8.97
C TYR A 214 5.59 18.45 -9.23
N LYS A 215 6.44 17.45 -9.45
CA LYS A 215 7.88 17.67 -9.69
C LYS A 215 8.16 18.49 -10.96
N LEU A 216 7.42 18.28 -12.04
CA LEU A 216 7.51 19.06 -13.27
C LEU A 216 7.09 20.53 -13.08
N ASN A 217 6.11 20.75 -12.26
CA ASN A 217 5.56 22.07 -12.00
C ASN A 217 6.26 22.82 -10.86
N LYS A 218 7.51 22.50 -10.51
CA LYS A 218 8.32 23.18 -9.47
C LYS A 218 8.42 24.71 -9.57
N LYS A 219 7.86 25.32 -10.61
CA LYS A 219 7.64 26.77 -10.71
C LYS A 219 6.30 27.25 -10.13
N GLY A 220 5.44 26.35 -9.69
CA GLY A 220 4.18 26.67 -9.04
C GLY A 220 3.83 25.57 -8.06
N ILE A 221 3.51 25.93 -6.83
CA ILE A 221 3.01 25.03 -5.80
C ILE A 221 1.73 24.38 -6.33
N ILE A 222 1.80 23.14 -6.81
CA ILE A 222 0.57 22.33 -6.92
C ILE A 222 0.32 21.80 -5.54
N ASP A 223 -0.51 22.53 -4.81
CA ASP A 223 -1.15 22.08 -3.60
C ASP A 223 -1.94 20.79 -3.92
N PHE A 224 -1.89 19.78 -3.04
CA PHE A 224 -2.79 18.63 -3.08
C PHE A 224 -4.26 19.07 -3.22
N LYS A 225 -4.60 20.23 -2.72
CA LYS A 225 -5.86 20.92 -2.91
C LYS A 225 -6.19 21.23 -4.39
N MET A 226 -5.19 21.52 -5.22
CA MET A 226 -5.39 21.67 -6.68
C MET A 226 -5.64 20.33 -7.38
N ILE A 227 -5.08 19.24 -6.88
CA ILE A 227 -5.37 17.90 -7.41
C ILE A 227 -6.80 17.51 -7.07
N ASP A 228 -7.24 17.76 -5.83
CA ASP A 228 -8.62 17.60 -5.41
C ASP A 228 -9.56 18.49 -6.24
N GLU A 229 -9.20 19.75 -6.48
CA GLU A 229 -9.98 20.67 -7.31
C GLU A 229 -9.94 20.29 -8.80
N MET A 230 -8.82 19.80 -9.29
CA MET A 230 -8.67 19.37 -10.70
C MET A 230 -9.42 18.08 -11.03
N ILE A 231 -9.49 17.14 -10.10
CA ILE A 231 -10.03 15.80 -10.35
C ILE A 231 -11.33 15.55 -9.58
N ILE A 232 -11.44 16.01 -8.34
CA ILE A 232 -12.52 15.65 -7.43
C ILE A 232 -13.66 16.69 -7.42
N ASN A 233 -13.35 17.98 -7.43
CA ASN A 233 -14.32 19.04 -7.11
C ASN A 233 -14.96 19.75 -8.31
N ARG A 234 -14.79 19.28 -9.55
CA ARG A 234 -15.40 19.98 -10.69
C ARG A 234 -16.88 19.70 -10.85
N LYS A 235 -17.66 20.77 -10.75
CA LYS A 235 -19.04 20.83 -11.24
C LYS A 235 -19.01 20.99 -12.77
N LYS A 236 -19.40 19.98 -13.51
CA LYS A 236 -19.78 20.14 -14.90
C LYS A 236 -21.29 20.39 -14.94
N ASN A 237 -21.73 21.56 -15.44
CA ASN A 237 -23.15 21.94 -15.48
C ASN A 237 -23.87 21.83 -14.11
N GLY A 238 -23.21 22.20 -13.01
CA GLY A 238 -23.79 22.18 -11.67
C GLY A 238 -23.80 20.81 -10.97
N LYS A 239 -23.41 19.71 -11.64
CA LYS A 239 -23.27 18.37 -11.03
C LYS A 239 -21.83 18.11 -10.59
N LEU A 240 -21.67 17.54 -9.39
CA LEU A 240 -20.39 17.00 -8.92
C LEU A 240 -19.97 15.83 -9.82
N ARG A 241 -18.65 15.71 -10.00
CA ARG A 241 -18.04 14.54 -10.66
C ARG A 241 -18.15 13.33 -9.75
N ASP A 242 -18.54 12.18 -10.31
CA ASP A 242 -18.52 10.94 -9.56
C ASP A 242 -17.10 10.38 -9.52
N VAL A 243 -16.56 10.19 -8.31
CA VAL A 243 -15.20 9.69 -8.10
C VAL A 243 -15.24 8.39 -7.31
N ILE A 244 -14.64 7.34 -7.88
CA ILE A 244 -14.43 6.06 -7.21
C ILE A 244 -12.99 6.02 -6.72
N TYR A 245 -12.79 5.79 -5.42
CA TYR A 245 -11.46 5.65 -4.82
C TYR A 245 -11.09 4.18 -4.68
N THR A 246 -9.86 3.84 -5.07
CA THR A 246 -9.30 2.49 -4.89
C THR A 246 -7.79 2.56 -4.66
N ASP A 247 -7.24 1.55 -3.99
CA ASP A 247 -5.80 1.35 -3.78
C ASP A 247 -5.26 0.17 -4.61
N SER A 248 -6.06 -0.39 -5.52
CA SER A 248 -5.75 -1.57 -6.31
C SER A 248 -5.84 -1.30 -7.81
N ASN A 249 -4.78 -1.68 -8.56
CA ASN A 249 -4.79 -1.65 -10.03
C ASN A 249 -5.89 -2.56 -10.60
N SER A 250 -6.07 -3.75 -10.03
CA SER A 250 -7.08 -4.72 -10.47
C SER A 250 -8.49 -4.19 -10.26
N THR A 251 -8.77 -3.59 -9.08
CA THR A 251 -10.08 -2.99 -8.79
C THR A 251 -10.36 -1.81 -9.74
N ALA A 252 -9.36 -0.94 -9.96
CA ALA A 252 -9.50 0.16 -10.94
C ALA A 252 -9.82 -0.37 -12.34
N ALA A 253 -9.13 -1.43 -12.78
CA ALA A 253 -9.37 -2.06 -14.07
C ALA A 253 -10.80 -2.65 -14.18
N HIS A 254 -11.30 -3.27 -13.14
CA HIS A 254 -12.69 -3.78 -13.10
C HIS A 254 -13.71 -2.63 -13.19
N CYS A 255 -13.50 -1.55 -12.45
CA CYS A 255 -14.34 -0.35 -12.55
C CYS A 255 -14.34 0.23 -13.97
N ILE A 256 -13.16 0.34 -14.62
CA ILE A 256 -13.06 0.81 -16.00
C ILE A 256 -13.81 -0.12 -16.95
N LYS A 257 -13.57 -1.44 -16.87
CA LYS A 257 -14.27 -2.43 -17.73
C LYS A 257 -15.77 -2.41 -17.56
N ALA A 258 -16.25 -2.10 -16.36
CA ALA A 258 -17.67 -1.93 -16.04
C ALA A 258 -18.26 -0.59 -16.54
N GLY A 259 -17.48 0.28 -17.17
CA GLY A 259 -17.94 1.58 -17.65
C GLY A 259 -18.14 2.65 -16.57
N LEU A 260 -17.58 2.44 -15.37
CA LEU A 260 -17.79 3.33 -14.22
C LEU A 260 -16.92 4.60 -14.25
N GLY A 261 -16.01 4.72 -15.22
CA GLY A 261 -15.18 5.91 -15.39
C GLY A 261 -13.85 5.61 -16.09
N ILE A 262 -12.99 6.63 -16.08
CA ILE A 262 -11.63 6.60 -16.63
C ILE A 262 -10.60 6.71 -15.49
N ALA A 263 -9.35 6.31 -15.75
CA ALA A 263 -8.26 6.50 -14.79
C ALA A 263 -6.93 6.83 -15.46
N ILE A 264 -6.09 7.62 -14.80
CA ILE A 264 -4.67 7.77 -15.16
C ILE A 264 -3.91 6.62 -14.48
N MET A 265 -3.06 5.94 -15.26
CA MET A 265 -2.20 4.87 -14.76
C MET A 265 -0.93 4.73 -15.63
N PRO A 266 0.10 4.00 -15.15
CA PRO A 266 1.23 3.65 -16.00
C PRO A 266 0.79 2.77 -17.17
N GLU A 267 1.44 2.93 -18.33
CA GLU A 267 1.10 2.19 -19.55
C GLU A 267 1.17 0.67 -19.34
N SER A 268 2.23 0.16 -18.70
CA SER A 268 2.38 -1.27 -18.46
C SER A 268 1.23 -1.86 -17.64
N VAL A 269 0.66 -1.09 -16.71
CA VAL A 269 -0.50 -1.51 -15.92
C VAL A 269 -1.75 -1.60 -16.81
N ALA A 270 -1.95 -0.66 -17.71
CA ALA A 270 -3.08 -0.70 -18.64
C ALA A 270 -2.97 -1.90 -19.59
N VAL A 271 -1.77 -2.20 -20.08
CA VAL A 271 -1.47 -3.38 -20.93
C VAL A 271 -1.72 -4.66 -20.14
N ASP A 272 -1.14 -4.80 -18.95
CA ASP A 272 -1.28 -5.97 -18.06
C ASP A 272 -2.76 -6.26 -17.73
N GLN A 273 -3.52 -5.23 -17.48
CA GLN A 273 -4.95 -5.31 -17.19
C GLN A 273 -5.84 -5.42 -18.46
N LYS A 274 -5.25 -5.44 -19.65
CA LYS A 274 -5.96 -5.53 -20.96
C LYS A 274 -7.04 -4.45 -21.10
N LEU A 275 -6.67 -3.20 -20.81
CA LEU A 275 -7.54 -2.03 -20.92
C LEU A 275 -7.35 -1.33 -22.27
N PHE A 276 -8.38 -0.61 -22.72
CA PHE A 276 -8.21 0.42 -23.76
C PHE A 276 -7.55 1.64 -23.12
N PHE A 277 -6.57 2.20 -23.80
CA PHE A 277 -5.86 3.39 -23.30
C PHE A 277 -5.31 4.27 -24.43
N ARG A 278 -4.96 5.50 -24.08
CA ARG A 278 -4.15 6.42 -24.87
C ARG A 278 -3.11 7.07 -23.97
N LEU A 279 -1.97 7.40 -24.56
CA LEU A 279 -0.93 8.11 -23.83
C LEU A 279 -1.41 9.49 -23.41
N LEU A 280 -0.95 9.92 -22.24
CA LEU A 280 -1.17 11.27 -21.75
C LEU A 280 -0.22 12.23 -22.46
N SER A 281 -0.73 13.32 -23.09
CA SER A 281 0.07 14.21 -23.92
C SER A 281 0.42 15.54 -23.29
N LYS A 282 -0.50 16.13 -22.54
CA LYS A 282 -0.32 17.48 -21.96
C LYS A 282 -0.69 17.48 -20.48
N PRO A 283 0.31 17.34 -19.58
CA PRO A 283 1.73 17.09 -19.86
C PRO A 283 2.01 15.64 -20.23
N SER A 284 2.97 15.40 -21.12
CA SER A 284 3.55 14.06 -21.30
C SER A 284 4.45 13.78 -20.09
N LEU A 285 4.09 12.79 -19.31
CA LEU A 285 4.77 12.41 -18.08
C LEU A 285 5.21 10.96 -18.14
N THR A 286 6.43 10.72 -17.66
CA THR A 286 6.98 9.39 -17.43
C THR A 286 7.35 9.22 -15.95
N ARG A 287 7.32 8.01 -15.46
CA ARG A 287 7.90 7.66 -14.17
C ARG A 287 9.19 6.86 -14.36
N GLU A 288 10.17 7.16 -13.52
CA GLU A 288 11.44 6.44 -13.53
C GLU A 288 11.34 5.19 -12.64
N ILE A 289 11.78 4.05 -13.15
CA ILE A 289 11.85 2.81 -12.39
C ILE A 289 13.31 2.54 -12.02
N HIS A 290 13.55 2.33 -10.74
CA HIS A 290 14.89 2.12 -10.20
C HIS A 290 14.97 0.83 -9.38
N LEU A 291 16.08 0.11 -9.56
CA LEU A 291 16.54 -0.87 -8.57
C LEU A 291 17.31 -0.11 -7.49
N ILE A 292 16.95 -0.30 -6.24
CA ILE A 292 17.59 0.34 -5.11
C ILE A 292 18.11 -0.68 -4.11
N ASN A 293 19.23 -0.36 -3.50
CA ASN A 293 19.87 -1.10 -2.41
C ASN A 293 20.72 -0.14 -1.57
N ARG A 294 21.22 -0.61 -0.44
CA ARG A 294 22.24 0.17 0.31
C ARG A 294 23.59 0.07 -0.37
N ASN A 295 24.39 1.12 -0.26
CA ASN A 295 25.78 1.15 -0.76
C ASN A 295 26.64 0.03 -0.18
N GLU A 296 26.36 -0.37 1.06
CA GLU A 296 27.08 -1.43 1.81
C GLU A 296 26.55 -2.85 1.50
N ASN A 297 25.58 -3.01 0.61
CA ASN A 297 24.98 -4.32 0.32
C ASN A 297 26.01 -5.26 -0.31
N THR A 298 26.30 -6.37 0.36
CA THR A 298 27.27 -7.38 -0.07
C THR A 298 26.88 -8.07 -1.38
N TYR A 299 25.60 -8.03 -1.74
CA TYR A 299 25.06 -8.66 -2.96
C TYR A 299 24.86 -7.69 -4.12
N LYS A 300 25.22 -6.41 -3.98
CA LYS A 300 24.98 -5.38 -5.00
C LYS A 300 25.53 -5.73 -6.39
N ASN A 301 26.65 -6.46 -6.43
CA ASN A 301 27.30 -6.89 -7.68
C ASN A 301 26.69 -8.16 -8.28
N LYS A 302 25.83 -8.88 -7.55
CA LYS A 302 25.12 -10.05 -8.08
C LYS A 302 23.91 -9.69 -8.94
N ILE A 303 23.51 -8.41 -8.92
CA ILE A 303 22.39 -7.93 -9.69
C ILE A 303 22.91 -6.98 -10.77
N ASP A 304 23.07 -7.52 -11.98
CA ASP A 304 23.38 -6.71 -13.15
C ASP A 304 22.14 -5.96 -13.63
N SER A 305 22.19 -4.62 -13.58
CA SER A 305 21.10 -3.78 -14.03
C SER A 305 20.78 -3.92 -15.52
N GLN A 306 21.75 -4.33 -16.34
CA GLN A 306 21.51 -4.56 -17.77
C GLN A 306 20.65 -5.82 -18.00
N ILE A 307 20.86 -6.87 -17.19
CA ILE A 307 20.02 -8.07 -17.24
C ILE A 307 18.58 -7.74 -16.82
N PHE A 308 18.41 -6.85 -15.83
CA PHE A 308 17.07 -6.38 -15.44
C PHE A 308 16.40 -5.55 -16.54
N LYS A 309 17.16 -4.72 -17.25
CA LYS A 309 16.60 -3.94 -18.39
C LYS A 309 16.10 -4.83 -19.51
N SER A 310 16.87 -5.86 -19.88
CA SER A 310 16.48 -6.80 -20.96
C SER A 310 15.27 -7.66 -20.59
N ALA A 311 15.10 -8.00 -19.32
CA ALA A 311 13.98 -8.83 -18.86
C ALA A 311 12.64 -8.07 -18.73
N LEU A 312 12.64 -6.75 -18.80
CA LEU A 312 11.43 -5.93 -18.68
C LEU A 312 10.70 -5.73 -20.00
N TRP A 313 11.34 -6.05 -21.14
CA TRP A 313 10.82 -5.86 -22.51
C TRP A 313 10.63 -7.17 -23.29
N LEU A 314 10.79 -8.33 -22.63
CA LEU A 314 10.44 -9.64 -23.16
C LEU A 314 9.02 -10.02 -22.79
#